data_09df70623752a6e7c3356ea229b68f94
#
_entry.id   09df70623752a6e7c3356ea229b68f94
#
_cell.length_a   1.000
_cell.length_b   1.000
_cell.length_c   1.000
_cell.angle_alpha   90.00
_cell.angle_beta   90.00
_cell.angle_gamma   90.00
#
_symmetry.space_group_name_H-M   'P 1'
#
loop_
_entity.id
_entity.type
_entity.pdbx_description
1 polymer ?
#
loop_
_entity_poly.entity_id
_entity_poly.type
_entity_poly.pdbx_seq_one_letter_code
_entity_poly.pdbx_strand_id
1 'polypeptide(L)'
;MSFRSTLSLRIFLASAALVCAGCVSNIPVDEYSIARAAMDGAKESEAPRFAPALWYKAEQAFREGETFFRERAYSDATKRFDQARALAEQAENAARLARFESGELSP
;
A
#
# COMPACT_ATOMS: atom_id res chain seq x y z
N MET A 1 6.62 -46.83 32.42
CA MET A 1 7.69 -46.18 31.66
C MET A 1 7.26 -45.61 30.30
N SER A 2 6.21 -46.12 29.70
CA SER A 2 5.67 -45.59 28.43
C SER A 2 4.97 -44.20 28.57
N PHE A 3 4.46 -43.85 29.75
CA PHE A 3 3.76 -42.59 29.98
C PHE A 3 4.65 -41.34 29.89
N ARG A 4 5.90 -41.42 30.35
CA ARG A 4 6.87 -40.30 30.28
C ARG A 4 7.35 -40.05 28.84
N SER A 5 7.48 -41.08 28.05
CA SER A 5 7.91 -41.02 26.65
C SER A 5 6.83 -40.41 25.74
N THR A 6 5.57 -40.80 25.97
CA THR A 6 4.45 -40.25 25.20
C THR A 6 4.12 -38.81 25.56
N LEU A 7 4.34 -38.42 26.83
CA LEU A 7 4.15 -37.02 27.25
C LEU A 7 5.19 -36.11 26.65
N SER A 8 6.47 -36.55 26.60
CA SER A 8 7.55 -35.79 25.99
C SER A 8 7.33 -35.61 24.47
N LEU A 9 6.84 -36.63 23.79
CA LEU A 9 6.52 -36.57 22.37
C LEU A 9 5.35 -35.62 22.08
N ARG A 10 4.35 -35.61 22.93
CA ARG A 10 3.17 -34.69 22.82
C ARG A 10 3.57 -33.25 23.04
N ILE A 11 4.42 -32.97 24.01
CA ILE A 11 4.95 -31.63 24.29
C ILE A 11 5.81 -31.14 23.12
N PHE A 12 6.62 -32.03 22.54
CA PHE A 12 7.46 -31.71 21.38
C PHE A 12 6.63 -31.41 20.12
N LEU A 13 5.57 -32.16 19.86
CA LEU A 13 4.63 -31.93 18.75
C LEU A 13 3.82 -30.65 18.94
N ALA A 14 3.39 -30.34 20.16
CA ALA A 14 2.69 -29.08 20.46
C ALA A 14 3.58 -27.85 20.29
N SER A 15 4.86 -27.96 20.65
CA SER A 15 5.86 -26.90 20.45
C SER A 15 6.16 -26.64 18.97
N ALA A 16 6.23 -27.69 18.15
CA ALA A 16 6.47 -27.56 16.71
C ALA A 16 5.30 -26.91 15.96
N ALA A 17 4.05 -27.15 16.42
CA ALA A 17 2.86 -26.54 15.84
C ALA A 17 2.78 -25.00 16.10
N LEU A 18 3.36 -24.52 17.20
CA LEU A 18 3.33 -23.10 17.57
C LEU A 18 4.30 -22.25 16.72
N VAL A 19 5.33 -22.85 16.14
CA VAL A 19 6.34 -22.13 15.34
C VAL A 19 5.83 -21.81 13.92
N CYS A 20 4.83 -22.51 13.42
CA CYS A 20 4.28 -22.29 12.07
C CYS A 20 3.25 -21.14 11.99
N ALA A 21 2.80 -20.60 13.11
CA ALA A 21 1.78 -19.54 13.13
C ALA A 21 2.34 -18.11 12.98
N GLY A 22 3.65 -17.94 12.86
CA GLY A 22 4.33 -16.66 13.01
C GLY A 22 4.76 -15.92 11.74
N CYS A 23 4.51 -16.45 10.53
CA CYS A 23 5.09 -15.88 9.31
C CYS A 23 4.07 -15.72 8.18
N VAL A 24 2.93 -15.07 8.42
CA VAL A 24 2.14 -14.51 7.32
C VAL A 24 2.44 -13.02 7.24
N SER A 25 3.51 -12.67 6.53
CA SER A 25 3.73 -11.31 6.07
C SER A 25 2.60 -10.99 5.10
N ASN A 26 1.74 -10.07 5.46
CA ASN A 26 0.67 -9.62 4.58
C ASN A 26 1.29 -8.88 3.40
N ILE A 27 1.28 -9.49 2.22
CA ILE A 27 1.78 -8.86 0.99
C ILE A 27 0.77 -7.79 0.59
N PRO A 28 1.17 -6.51 0.46
CA PRO A 28 0.24 -5.38 0.26
C PRO A 28 -0.22 -5.27 -1.20
N VAL A 29 -0.89 -6.30 -1.71
CA VAL A 29 -1.44 -6.31 -3.08
C VAL A 29 -2.64 -5.38 -3.20
N ASP A 30 -3.48 -5.33 -2.18
CA ASP A 30 -4.66 -4.47 -2.17
C ASP A 30 -4.25 -3.00 -2.08
N GLU A 31 -3.31 -2.67 -1.20
CA GLU A 31 -2.78 -1.31 -1.04
C GLU A 31 -2.12 -0.82 -2.33
N TYR A 32 -1.36 -1.69 -3.00
CA TYR A 32 -0.80 -1.39 -4.32
C TYR A 32 -1.89 -1.08 -5.35
N SER A 33 -2.92 -1.93 -5.43
CA SER A 33 -4.00 -1.79 -6.41
C SER A 33 -4.82 -0.53 -6.18
N ILE A 34 -5.12 -0.22 -4.92
CA ILE A 34 -5.88 0.98 -4.54
C ILE A 34 -5.04 2.25 -4.81
N ALA A 35 -3.76 2.24 -4.47
CA ALA A 35 -2.87 3.36 -4.77
C ALA A 35 -2.74 3.58 -6.27
N ARG A 36 -2.61 2.50 -7.05
CA ARG A 36 -2.57 2.57 -8.51
C ARG A 36 -3.83 3.19 -9.11
N ALA A 37 -5.01 2.76 -8.64
CA ALA A 37 -6.28 3.33 -9.09
C ALA A 37 -6.38 4.82 -8.75
N ALA A 38 -5.92 5.24 -7.57
CA ALA A 38 -5.89 6.65 -7.19
C ALA A 38 -4.93 7.48 -8.07
N MET A 39 -3.78 6.92 -8.42
CA MET A 39 -2.83 7.54 -9.36
C MET A 39 -3.45 7.72 -10.75
N ASP A 40 -4.15 6.71 -11.24
CA ASP A 40 -4.85 6.77 -12.53
C ASP A 40 -5.95 7.83 -12.51
N GLY A 41 -6.75 7.92 -11.44
CA GLY A 41 -7.79 8.95 -11.26
C GLY A 41 -7.20 10.38 -11.25
N ALA A 42 -6.10 10.58 -10.54
CA ALA A 42 -5.39 11.86 -10.55
C ALA A 42 -4.90 12.23 -11.95
N LYS A 43 -4.40 11.26 -12.69
CA LYS A 43 -3.92 11.45 -14.06
C LYS A 43 -5.05 11.83 -15.02
N GLU A 44 -6.19 11.16 -14.93
CA GLU A 44 -7.40 11.47 -15.70
C GLU A 44 -7.93 12.87 -15.41
N SER A 45 -7.75 13.35 -14.19
CA SER A 45 -8.10 14.72 -13.78
C SER A 45 -7.05 15.76 -14.18
N GLU A 46 -6.03 15.36 -14.89
CA GLU A 46 -4.90 16.20 -15.32
C GLU A 46 -4.12 16.82 -14.13
N ALA A 47 -3.98 16.08 -13.02
CA ALA A 47 -3.21 16.51 -11.86
C ALA A 47 -1.75 16.86 -12.17
N PRO A 48 -1.04 16.19 -13.11
CA PRO A 48 0.29 16.61 -13.51
C PRO A 48 0.36 18.07 -13.99
N ARG A 49 -0.70 18.55 -14.61
CA ARG A 49 -0.80 19.93 -15.13
C ARG A 49 -1.33 20.91 -14.09
N PHE A 50 -2.40 20.55 -13.39
CA PHE A 50 -3.14 21.48 -12.52
C PHE A 50 -2.77 21.40 -11.04
N ALA A 51 -2.13 20.31 -10.60
CA ALA A 51 -1.68 20.11 -9.23
C ALA A 51 -0.29 19.44 -9.21
N PRO A 52 0.72 20.01 -9.89
CA PRO A 52 2.00 19.33 -10.12
C PRO A 52 2.77 18.99 -8.85
N ALA A 53 2.69 19.82 -7.81
CA ALA A 53 3.39 19.56 -6.55
C ALA A 53 2.84 18.32 -5.82
N LEU A 54 1.52 18.20 -5.73
CA LEU A 54 0.86 17.04 -5.13
C LEU A 54 1.05 15.79 -5.98
N TRP A 55 0.95 15.93 -7.29
CA TRP A 55 1.21 14.84 -8.23
C TRP A 55 2.62 14.27 -8.08
N TYR A 56 3.63 15.14 -8.05
CA TYR A 56 5.02 14.72 -7.87
C TYR A 56 5.24 13.97 -6.56
N LYS A 57 4.67 14.46 -5.45
CA LYS A 57 4.75 13.78 -4.16
C LYS A 57 4.06 12.41 -4.18
N ALA A 58 2.91 12.31 -4.85
CA ALA A 58 2.20 11.05 -5.01
C ALA A 58 3.03 10.03 -5.81
N GLU A 59 3.61 10.45 -6.94
CA GLU A 59 4.51 9.61 -7.73
C GLU A 59 5.71 9.12 -6.94
N GLN A 60 6.33 10.01 -6.17
CA GLN A 60 7.49 9.67 -5.34
C GLN A 60 7.12 8.62 -4.29
N ALA A 61 6.02 8.82 -3.57
CA ALA A 61 5.55 7.85 -2.58
C ALA A 61 5.22 6.49 -3.22
N PHE A 62 4.60 6.49 -4.40
CA PHE A 62 4.28 5.27 -5.12
C PHE A 62 5.53 4.49 -5.55
N ARG A 63 6.53 5.16 -6.10
CA ARG A 63 7.82 4.54 -6.47
C ARG A 63 8.57 3.99 -5.26
N GLU A 64 8.56 4.69 -4.14
CA GLU A 64 9.15 4.19 -2.90
C GLU A 64 8.42 2.94 -2.41
N GLY A 65 7.09 2.92 -2.49
CA GLY A 65 6.28 1.74 -2.20
C GLY A 65 6.65 0.54 -3.06
N GLU A 66 6.82 0.75 -4.36
CA GLU A 66 7.28 -0.30 -5.29
C GLU A 66 8.69 -0.81 -4.93
N THR A 67 9.58 0.07 -4.53
CA THR A 67 10.93 -0.29 -4.11
C THR A 67 10.91 -1.16 -2.86
N PHE A 68 10.18 -0.76 -1.83
CA PHE A 68 9.99 -1.57 -0.62
C PHE A 68 9.31 -2.91 -0.91
N PHE A 69 8.36 -2.92 -1.83
CA PHE A 69 7.70 -4.15 -2.24
C PHE A 69 8.68 -5.15 -2.87
N ARG A 70 9.55 -4.68 -3.77
CA ARG A 70 10.60 -5.52 -4.38
C ARG A 70 11.61 -6.03 -3.36
N GLU A 71 11.93 -5.22 -2.36
CA GLU A 71 12.83 -5.57 -1.25
C GLU A 71 12.15 -6.45 -0.19
N ARG A 72 10.88 -6.79 -0.37
CA ARG A 72 10.06 -7.54 0.60
C ARG A 72 9.89 -6.83 1.95
N ALA A 73 10.11 -5.55 2.01
CA ALA A 73 9.80 -4.69 3.16
C ALA A 73 8.32 -4.30 3.13
N TYR A 74 7.43 -5.27 3.34
CA TYR A 74 6.00 -5.13 3.10
C TYR A 74 5.31 -4.11 4.00
N SER A 75 5.73 -3.99 5.25
CA SER A 75 5.18 -2.98 6.16
C SER A 75 5.49 -1.56 5.68
N ASP A 76 6.71 -1.32 5.22
CA ASP A 76 7.10 -0.03 4.65
C ASP A 76 6.43 0.22 3.31
N ALA A 77 6.28 -0.81 2.49
CA ALA A 77 5.53 -0.73 1.22
C ALA A 77 4.09 -0.30 1.44
N THR A 78 3.39 -0.92 2.39
CA THR A 78 2.00 -0.56 2.78
C THR A 78 1.90 0.92 3.13
N LYS A 79 2.79 1.41 3.98
CA LYS A 79 2.80 2.83 4.38
C LYS A 79 2.97 3.77 3.20
N ARG A 80 3.85 3.43 2.27
CA ARG A 80 4.11 4.26 1.10
C ARG A 80 2.96 4.22 0.10
N PHE A 81 2.34 3.07 -0.13
CA PHE A 81 1.15 2.98 -0.99
C PHE A 81 -0.03 3.74 -0.40
N ASP A 82 -0.26 3.67 0.90
CA ASP A 82 -1.30 4.47 1.57
C ASP A 82 -1.03 5.97 1.45
N GLN A 83 0.21 6.39 1.58
CA GLN A 83 0.63 7.77 1.38
C GLN A 83 0.43 8.21 -0.08
N ALA A 84 0.82 7.37 -1.03
CA ALA A 84 0.63 7.64 -2.46
C ALA A 84 -0.84 7.80 -2.81
N ARG A 85 -1.70 6.93 -2.28
CA ARG A 85 -3.16 7.03 -2.45
C ARG A 85 -3.69 8.36 -1.93
N ALA A 86 -3.37 8.72 -0.69
CA ALA A 86 -3.84 9.97 -0.08
C ALA A 86 -3.38 11.20 -0.87
N LEU A 87 -2.13 11.23 -1.31
CA LEU A 87 -1.58 12.33 -2.11
C LEU A 87 -2.19 12.39 -3.52
N ALA A 88 -2.45 11.25 -4.13
CA ALA A 88 -3.10 11.19 -5.44
C ALA A 88 -4.55 11.68 -5.37
N GLU A 89 -5.30 11.31 -4.34
CA GLU A 89 -6.65 11.81 -4.11
C GLU A 89 -6.66 13.33 -3.87
N GLN A 90 -5.71 13.86 -3.12
CA GLN A 90 -5.54 15.30 -2.94
C GLN A 90 -5.19 15.99 -4.26
N ALA A 91 -4.31 15.40 -5.06
CA ALA A 91 -3.93 15.93 -6.37
C ALA A 91 -5.12 15.94 -7.33
N GLU A 92 -5.93 14.88 -7.34
CA GLU A 92 -7.16 14.80 -8.13
C GLU A 92 -8.15 15.92 -7.76
N ASN A 93 -8.41 16.09 -6.47
CA ASN A 93 -9.32 17.12 -5.98
C ASN A 93 -8.84 18.54 -6.31
N ALA A 94 -7.55 18.79 -6.10
CA ALA A 94 -6.93 20.07 -6.42
C ALA A 94 -6.95 20.35 -7.93
N ALA A 95 -6.72 19.35 -8.76
CA ALA A 95 -6.77 19.48 -10.21
C ALA A 95 -8.18 19.78 -10.71
N ARG A 96 -9.19 19.09 -10.17
CA ARG A 96 -10.60 19.34 -10.51
C ARG A 96 -11.01 20.76 -10.14
N LEU A 97 -10.62 21.23 -8.96
CA LEU A 97 -10.91 22.60 -8.53
C LEU A 97 -10.23 23.63 -9.43
N ALA A 98 -8.95 23.45 -9.74
CA ALA A 98 -8.21 24.35 -10.62
C ALA A 98 -8.80 24.40 -12.04
N ARG A 99 -9.23 23.25 -12.57
CA ARG A 99 -9.89 23.17 -13.88
C ARG A 99 -11.25 23.85 -13.88
N PHE A 100 -12.02 23.71 -12.81
CA PHE A 100 -13.28 24.43 -12.64
C PHE A 100 -13.07 25.95 -12.59
N GLU A 101 -12.11 26.42 -11.82
CA GLU A 101 -11.76 27.84 -11.71
C GLU A 101 -11.25 28.43 -13.03
N SER A 102 -10.54 27.63 -13.84
CA SER A 102 -10.07 28.06 -15.16
C SER A 102 -11.13 28.03 -16.25
N GLY A 103 -12.34 27.52 -15.94
CA GLY A 103 -13.45 27.39 -16.89
C GLY A 103 -13.38 26.18 -17.81
N GLU A 104 -12.41 25.28 -17.63
CA GLU A 104 -12.28 24.07 -18.46
C GLU A 104 -13.32 22.99 -18.12
N LEU A 105 -13.88 23.04 -16.91
CA LEU A 105 -15.01 22.22 -16.49
C LEU A 105 -16.24 23.11 -16.37
N SER A 106 -17.01 23.20 -17.45
CA SER A 106 -18.31 23.86 -17.39
C SER A 106 -19.30 23.04 -16.56
N PRO A 107 -20.16 23.68 -15.74
CA PRO A 107 -21.24 22.98 -15.07
C PRO A 107 -22.24 22.38 -16.06
#